data_4f96731f1ff0073b01198d26917cd189
#
_entry.id   4f96731f1ff0073b01198d26917cd189
#
_cell.length_a   1.000
_cell.length_b   1.000
_cell.length_c   1.000
_cell.angle_alpha   90.00
_cell.angle_beta   90.00
_cell.angle_gamma   90.00
#
_symmetry.space_group_name_H-M   'P 1'
#
loop_
_entity.id
_entity.type
_entity.pdbx_description
1 polymer ?
#
loop_
_entity_poly.entity_id
_entity_poly.type
_entity_poly.pdbx_seq_one_letter_code
_entity_poly.pdbx_strand_id
1 'polypeptide(L)'
;MLRFTPLALAVVATTAFAQGTPAPAPVKPKAAALVNGREIPEAAVERALRPVAHANREKARKEVINLLVENALVDHYLELFKVTVDPKEVDTQLAAFQKDVAEAKQEYAKALAKMGLTEAELRVEIHNQLRWEKFAAQQGTEDKLKKLFDASPDIFDGSLVRARHILAGPELADEKARAAALKKVQDVKAALDAAIASATAKIPADADNLTRQKLLNRAAEDAFAAAAREHSTCPSKRDGGDLGEFPRMGMMVEPFAKAAFALKPYQVSEPVPTPFGYHLIMVITRKAGEPVKFEKVKGAVADVYAARLREAIVDKMKADPNTRIEIVK
;
A
#
# COMPACT_ATOMS: atom_id res chain seq x y z
N MET A 1 -20.41 5.08 13.37
CA MET A 1 -19.85 6.28 12.70
C MET A 1 -18.86 5.77 11.67
N LEU A 2 -19.28 5.63 10.42
CA LEU A 2 -18.37 5.28 9.34
C LEU A 2 -17.46 6.47 9.05
N ARG A 3 -16.18 6.31 9.33
CA ARG A 3 -15.17 7.28 8.92
C ARG A 3 -14.91 7.07 7.42
N PHE A 4 -15.27 8.07 6.60
CA PHE A 4 -14.82 8.14 5.22
C PHE A 4 -13.30 8.25 5.21
N THR A 5 -12.62 7.14 5.01
CA THR A 5 -11.24 7.19 4.50
C THR A 5 -11.33 7.65 3.05
N PRO A 6 -10.58 8.68 2.62
CA PRO A 6 -10.59 9.10 1.24
C PRO A 6 -9.93 8.02 0.38
N LEU A 7 -10.75 7.10 -0.15
CA LEU A 7 -10.35 6.20 -1.20
C LEU A 7 -10.14 7.05 -2.45
N ALA A 8 -8.99 6.90 -3.10
CA ALA A 8 -8.71 7.56 -4.37
C ALA A 8 -9.72 7.07 -5.43
N LEU A 9 -10.58 7.98 -5.83
CA LEU A 9 -11.78 7.77 -6.62
C LEU A 9 -11.47 7.73 -8.13
N ALA A 10 -11.90 6.71 -8.84
CA ALA A 10 -11.81 6.58 -10.30
C ALA A 10 -13.18 6.50 -10.95
N VAL A 11 -13.40 7.28 -11.98
CA VAL A 11 -14.68 7.46 -12.68
C VAL A 11 -14.64 6.90 -14.09
N VAL A 12 -15.72 6.21 -14.46
CA VAL A 12 -16.06 5.84 -15.85
C VAL A 12 -17.23 6.70 -16.30
N ALA A 13 -17.07 7.47 -17.38
CA ALA A 13 -18.11 8.32 -17.93
C ALA A 13 -18.98 7.55 -18.93
N THR A 14 -20.30 7.51 -18.69
CA THR A 14 -21.32 7.15 -19.68
C THR A 14 -22.10 8.42 -20.08
N THR A 15 -22.21 8.70 -21.37
CA THR A 15 -22.91 9.86 -21.93
C THR A 15 -24.39 9.58 -22.11
N ALA A 16 -25.26 10.45 -21.57
CA ALA A 16 -26.69 10.52 -21.88
C ALA A 16 -26.95 11.64 -22.90
N PHE A 17 -27.81 11.36 -23.91
CA PHE A 17 -28.13 12.26 -25.00
C PHE A 17 -29.19 13.32 -24.60
N ALA A 18 -28.92 14.60 -24.88
CA ALA A 18 -29.92 15.64 -25.03
C ALA A 18 -29.79 16.27 -26.42
N GLN A 19 -30.88 16.32 -27.18
CA GLN A 19 -30.91 16.90 -28.52
C GLN A 19 -31.02 18.45 -28.45
N GLY A 20 -30.14 19.15 -29.13
CA GLY A 20 -30.25 20.60 -29.33
C GLY A 20 -28.97 21.23 -29.88
N THR A 21 -28.96 21.56 -31.22
CA THR A 21 -27.92 22.27 -32.00
C THR A 21 -26.59 21.57 -32.21
N PRO A 22 -25.97 21.60 -33.40
CA PRO A 22 -24.70 20.91 -33.63
C PRO A 22 -23.58 21.64 -32.90
N ALA A 23 -23.29 21.13 -31.71
CA ALA A 23 -22.07 21.45 -31.01
C ALA A 23 -20.87 20.87 -31.78
N PRO A 24 -19.67 21.50 -31.71
CA PRO A 24 -18.47 20.93 -32.30
C PRO A 24 -18.31 19.49 -31.81
N ALA A 25 -17.90 18.59 -32.73
CA ALA A 25 -17.78 17.15 -32.46
C ALA A 25 -17.06 16.94 -31.13
N PRO A 26 -17.59 16.09 -30.22
CA PRO A 26 -16.99 15.86 -28.92
C PRO A 26 -15.58 15.33 -29.16
N VAL A 27 -14.58 16.09 -28.73
CA VAL A 27 -13.21 15.63 -28.64
C VAL A 27 -13.29 14.40 -27.71
N LYS A 28 -13.01 13.20 -28.24
CA LYS A 28 -12.96 11.97 -27.42
C LYS A 28 -12.08 12.27 -26.20
N PRO A 29 -12.56 12.08 -24.99
CA PRO A 29 -11.73 12.28 -23.81
C PRO A 29 -10.47 11.42 -23.96
N LYS A 30 -9.32 12.03 -23.79
CA LYS A 30 -8.03 11.34 -23.89
C LYS A 30 -8.01 10.26 -22.81
N ALA A 31 -7.82 9.01 -23.20
CA ALA A 31 -7.63 7.92 -22.25
C ALA A 31 -6.19 7.94 -21.71
N ALA A 32 -6.01 7.71 -20.41
CA ALA A 32 -4.70 7.53 -19.77
C ALA A 32 -4.26 6.06 -19.83
N ALA A 33 -5.23 5.14 -19.80
CA ALA A 33 -4.99 3.72 -19.90
C ALA A 33 -6.25 2.99 -20.41
N LEU A 34 -6.08 1.74 -20.87
CA LEU A 34 -7.18 0.82 -21.15
C LEU A 34 -6.98 -0.47 -20.33
N VAL A 35 -8.06 -0.97 -19.75
CA VAL A 35 -8.09 -2.26 -19.06
C VAL A 35 -9.18 -3.11 -19.70
N ASN A 36 -8.82 -4.19 -20.37
CA ASN A 36 -9.73 -5.05 -21.14
C ASN A 36 -10.62 -4.26 -22.11
N GLY A 37 -10.07 -3.23 -22.76
CA GLY A 37 -10.77 -2.33 -23.67
C GLY A 37 -11.62 -1.23 -23.00
N ARG A 38 -11.71 -1.20 -21.67
CA ARG A 38 -12.38 -0.12 -20.92
C ARG A 38 -11.40 1.03 -20.71
N GLU A 39 -11.79 2.22 -21.08
CA GLU A 39 -10.97 3.43 -20.93
C GLU A 39 -10.91 3.91 -19.48
N ILE A 40 -9.70 4.26 -19.04
CA ILE A 40 -9.46 5.08 -17.84
C ILE A 40 -9.24 6.50 -18.33
N PRO A 41 -10.18 7.44 -18.06
CA PRO A 41 -10.08 8.80 -18.59
C PRO A 41 -8.90 9.58 -18.00
N GLU A 42 -8.24 10.39 -18.81
CA GLU A 42 -7.22 11.33 -18.35
C GLU A 42 -7.74 12.26 -17.25
N ALA A 43 -9.00 12.66 -17.33
CA ALA A 43 -9.66 13.49 -16.32
C ALA A 43 -9.66 12.85 -14.92
N ALA A 44 -9.71 11.50 -14.81
CA ALA A 44 -9.62 10.80 -13.54
C ALA A 44 -8.20 10.88 -12.96
N VAL A 45 -7.18 10.79 -13.81
CA VAL A 45 -5.77 10.95 -13.41
C VAL A 45 -5.51 12.37 -12.92
N GLU A 46 -5.93 13.37 -13.70
CA GLU A 46 -5.78 14.78 -13.33
C GLU A 46 -6.49 15.11 -12.00
N ARG A 47 -7.66 14.55 -11.79
CA ARG A 47 -8.42 14.69 -10.54
C ARG A 47 -7.64 14.11 -9.35
N ALA A 48 -7.13 12.90 -9.48
CA ALA A 48 -6.35 12.25 -8.42
C ALA A 48 -5.04 12.99 -8.11
N LEU A 49 -4.48 13.71 -9.09
CA LEU A 49 -3.27 14.52 -8.93
C LEU A 49 -3.51 15.90 -8.31
N ARG A 50 -4.76 16.36 -8.17
CA ARG A 50 -5.06 17.71 -7.62
C ARG A 50 -4.40 17.97 -6.26
N PRO A 51 -4.43 17.05 -5.27
CA PRO A 51 -3.81 17.28 -3.97
C PRO A 51 -2.27 17.19 -4.01
N VAL A 52 -1.69 16.70 -5.12
CA VAL A 52 -0.25 16.50 -5.24
C VAL A 52 0.44 17.80 -5.65
N ALA A 53 1.49 18.20 -4.91
CA ALA A 53 2.30 19.36 -5.25
C ALA A 53 2.85 19.24 -6.68
N HIS A 54 2.83 20.34 -7.43
CA HIS A 54 3.17 20.36 -8.86
C HIS A 54 4.52 19.70 -9.19
N ALA A 55 5.55 19.93 -8.37
CA ALA A 55 6.87 19.33 -8.55
C ALA A 55 6.89 17.79 -8.45
N ASN A 56 5.87 17.18 -7.84
CA ASN A 56 5.79 15.74 -7.63
C ASN A 56 4.76 15.05 -8.55
N ARG A 57 4.01 15.82 -9.35
CA ARG A 57 2.90 15.28 -10.17
C ARG A 57 3.36 14.28 -11.21
N GLU A 58 4.49 14.52 -11.86
CA GLU A 58 5.01 13.61 -12.87
C GLU A 58 5.34 12.23 -12.26
N LYS A 59 6.00 12.22 -11.10
CA LYS A 59 6.28 10.98 -10.37
C LYS A 59 5.00 10.31 -9.90
N ALA A 60 4.08 11.06 -9.29
CA ALA A 60 2.82 10.54 -8.77
C ALA A 60 1.88 10.04 -9.88
N ARG A 61 1.97 10.58 -11.11
CA ARG A 61 1.12 10.19 -12.22
C ARG A 61 1.15 8.69 -12.51
N LYS A 62 2.33 8.09 -12.51
CA LYS A 62 2.48 6.65 -12.74
C LYS A 62 1.79 5.83 -11.65
N GLU A 63 1.96 6.24 -10.40
CA GLU A 63 1.32 5.59 -9.24
C GLU A 63 -0.21 5.73 -9.31
N VAL A 64 -0.71 6.91 -9.69
CA VAL A 64 -2.15 7.17 -9.88
C VAL A 64 -2.73 6.29 -11.00
N ILE A 65 -2.06 6.22 -12.15
CA ILE A 65 -2.52 5.36 -13.26
C ILE A 65 -2.56 3.89 -12.80
N ASN A 66 -1.53 3.41 -12.11
CA ASN A 66 -1.51 2.05 -11.59
C ASN A 66 -2.68 1.79 -10.62
N LEU A 67 -2.96 2.72 -9.71
CA LEU A 67 -4.09 2.63 -8.79
C LEU A 67 -5.44 2.56 -9.54
N LEU A 68 -5.63 3.39 -10.57
CA LEU A 68 -6.84 3.39 -11.39
C LEU A 68 -6.99 2.08 -12.19
N VAL A 69 -5.88 1.55 -12.70
CA VAL A 69 -5.84 0.23 -13.36
C VAL A 69 -6.25 -0.87 -12.37
N GLU A 70 -5.72 -0.86 -11.15
CA GLU A 70 -6.07 -1.84 -10.11
C GLU A 70 -7.55 -1.76 -9.71
N ASN A 71 -8.10 -0.54 -9.63
CA ASN A 71 -9.53 -0.33 -9.41
C ASN A 71 -10.35 -0.97 -10.54
N ALA A 72 -9.98 -0.71 -11.79
CA ALA A 72 -10.68 -1.27 -12.95
C ALA A 72 -10.59 -2.81 -13.02
N LEU A 73 -9.45 -3.39 -12.60
CA LEU A 73 -9.29 -4.85 -12.50
C LEU A 73 -10.20 -5.45 -11.43
N VAL A 74 -10.30 -4.82 -10.26
CA VAL A 74 -11.24 -5.26 -9.20
C VAL A 74 -12.68 -5.14 -9.66
N ASP A 75 -13.06 -4.03 -10.30
CA ASP A 75 -14.42 -3.86 -10.84
C ASP A 75 -14.75 -4.94 -11.86
N HIS A 76 -13.83 -5.22 -12.77
CA HIS A 76 -14.00 -6.30 -13.74
C HIS A 76 -14.16 -7.68 -13.05
N TYR A 77 -13.34 -7.95 -12.03
CA TYR A 77 -13.47 -9.18 -11.23
C TYR A 77 -14.86 -9.30 -10.60
N LEU A 78 -15.35 -8.22 -9.98
CA LEU A 78 -16.69 -8.20 -9.37
C LEU A 78 -17.82 -8.39 -10.40
N GLU A 79 -17.65 -7.92 -11.63
CA GLU A 79 -18.57 -8.16 -12.74
C GLU A 79 -18.61 -9.65 -13.13
N LEU A 80 -17.45 -10.29 -13.25
CA LEU A 80 -17.37 -11.73 -13.54
C LEU A 80 -18.10 -12.57 -12.48
N PHE A 81 -18.06 -12.15 -11.22
CA PHE A 81 -18.76 -12.81 -10.11
C PHE A 81 -20.20 -12.33 -9.91
N LYS A 82 -20.71 -11.48 -10.82
CA LYS A 82 -22.08 -10.95 -10.80
C LYS A 82 -22.46 -10.33 -9.44
N VAL A 83 -21.52 -9.65 -8.80
CA VAL A 83 -21.79 -8.93 -7.54
C VAL A 83 -22.64 -7.71 -7.86
N THR A 84 -23.84 -7.65 -7.31
CA THR A 84 -24.80 -6.58 -7.54
C THR A 84 -25.13 -5.82 -6.26
N VAL A 85 -25.50 -4.55 -6.41
CA VAL A 85 -25.96 -3.65 -5.35
C VAL A 85 -27.36 -3.15 -5.74
N ASP A 86 -28.28 -3.09 -4.78
CA ASP A 86 -29.60 -2.48 -5.00
C ASP A 86 -29.42 -0.98 -5.22
N PRO A 87 -30.00 -0.36 -6.27
CA PRO A 87 -29.98 1.08 -6.47
C PRO A 87 -30.41 1.89 -5.24
N LYS A 88 -31.32 1.35 -4.42
CA LYS A 88 -31.72 1.98 -3.15
C LYS A 88 -30.59 2.09 -2.12
N GLU A 89 -29.65 1.15 -2.12
CA GLU A 89 -28.47 1.23 -1.24
C GLU A 89 -27.59 2.41 -1.67
N VAL A 90 -27.43 2.62 -2.98
CA VAL A 90 -26.70 3.78 -3.54
C VAL A 90 -27.38 5.10 -3.16
N ASP A 91 -28.74 5.16 -3.32
CA ASP A 91 -29.52 6.34 -2.94
C ASP A 91 -29.39 6.66 -1.44
N THR A 92 -29.39 5.62 -0.60
CA THR A 92 -29.21 5.77 0.85
C THR A 92 -27.85 6.35 1.20
N GLN A 93 -26.78 5.85 0.58
CA GLN A 93 -25.42 6.37 0.82
C GLN A 93 -25.24 7.79 0.26
N LEU A 94 -25.83 8.09 -0.89
CA LEU A 94 -25.83 9.45 -1.43
C LEU A 94 -26.56 10.43 -0.50
N ALA A 95 -27.73 10.05 0.01
CA ALA A 95 -28.48 10.87 0.97
C ALA A 95 -27.70 11.10 2.28
N ALA A 96 -26.99 10.08 2.76
CA ALA A 96 -26.12 10.20 3.92
C ALA A 96 -24.98 11.20 3.66
N PHE A 97 -24.32 11.12 2.50
CA PHE A 97 -23.28 12.07 2.10
C PHE A 97 -23.83 13.51 2.00
N GLN A 98 -25.01 13.71 1.39
CA GLN A 98 -25.66 15.02 1.31
C GLN A 98 -25.95 15.59 2.71
N LYS A 99 -26.40 14.76 3.63
CA LYS A 99 -26.63 15.14 5.02
C LYS A 99 -25.34 15.56 5.73
N ASP A 100 -24.25 14.78 5.60
CA ASP A 100 -22.95 15.10 6.20
C ASP A 100 -22.40 16.44 5.67
N VAL A 101 -22.56 16.71 4.36
CA VAL A 101 -22.17 17.97 3.73
C VAL A 101 -22.99 19.14 4.31
N ALA A 102 -24.30 18.95 4.50
CA ALA A 102 -25.18 19.98 5.09
C ALA A 102 -24.85 20.23 6.57
N GLU A 103 -24.59 19.20 7.35
CA GLU A 103 -24.15 19.31 8.75
C GLU A 103 -22.81 20.04 8.88
N ALA A 104 -21.90 19.84 7.92
CA ALA A 104 -20.65 20.60 7.80
C ALA A 104 -20.86 22.05 7.29
N LYS A 105 -22.12 22.50 7.12
CA LYS A 105 -22.48 23.83 6.59
C LYS A 105 -21.84 24.14 5.21
N GLN A 106 -21.69 23.12 4.37
CA GLN A 106 -21.18 23.25 3.02
C GLN A 106 -22.33 23.11 2.00
N GLU A 107 -22.19 23.76 0.87
CA GLU A 107 -23.10 23.57 -0.26
C GLU A 107 -22.73 22.27 -1.01
N TYR A 108 -23.71 21.43 -1.28
CA TYR A 108 -23.50 20.15 -1.96
C TYR A 108 -22.80 20.29 -3.32
N ALA A 109 -23.21 21.28 -4.15
CA ALA A 109 -22.58 21.54 -5.42
C ALA A 109 -21.10 21.94 -5.29
N LYS A 110 -20.75 22.73 -4.24
CA LYS A 110 -19.36 23.08 -3.95
C LYS A 110 -18.54 21.90 -3.45
N ALA A 111 -19.15 21.01 -2.66
CA ALA A 111 -18.50 19.78 -2.21
C ALA A 111 -18.16 18.87 -3.40
N LEU A 112 -19.10 18.66 -4.32
CA LEU A 112 -18.86 17.92 -5.56
C LEU A 112 -17.77 18.57 -6.43
N ALA A 113 -17.84 19.88 -6.62
CA ALA A 113 -16.84 20.62 -7.41
C ALA A 113 -15.43 20.51 -6.80
N LYS A 114 -15.31 20.55 -5.46
CA LYS A 114 -14.05 20.33 -4.74
C LYS A 114 -13.50 18.92 -4.97
N MET A 115 -14.37 17.93 -4.98
CA MET A 115 -14.01 16.54 -5.33
C MET A 115 -13.74 16.39 -6.84
N GLY A 116 -14.24 17.31 -7.66
CA GLY A 116 -14.16 17.25 -9.10
C GLY A 116 -15.08 16.21 -9.70
N LEU A 117 -16.21 15.97 -9.07
CA LEU A 117 -17.19 14.96 -9.45
C LEU A 117 -18.52 15.63 -9.84
N THR A 118 -19.21 14.99 -10.75
CA THR A 118 -20.65 15.14 -10.93
C THR A 118 -21.38 14.19 -9.96
N GLU A 119 -22.67 14.44 -9.71
CA GLU A 119 -23.46 13.50 -8.89
C GLU A 119 -23.55 12.11 -9.54
N ALA A 120 -23.63 12.05 -10.86
CA ALA A 120 -23.65 10.78 -11.60
C ALA A 120 -22.36 9.98 -11.36
N GLU A 121 -21.21 10.63 -11.39
CA GLU A 121 -19.92 10.03 -11.10
C GLU A 121 -19.85 9.58 -9.64
N LEU A 122 -20.29 10.40 -8.67
CA LEU A 122 -20.33 10.02 -7.26
C LEU A 122 -21.22 8.78 -7.04
N ARG A 123 -22.34 8.68 -7.75
CA ARG A 123 -23.20 7.47 -7.68
C ARG A 123 -22.48 6.21 -8.16
N VAL A 124 -21.72 6.31 -9.24
CA VAL A 124 -20.91 5.19 -9.76
C VAL A 124 -19.88 4.76 -8.72
N GLU A 125 -19.23 5.71 -8.08
CA GLU A 125 -18.22 5.42 -7.05
C GLU A 125 -18.83 4.76 -5.81
N ILE A 126 -19.96 5.28 -5.31
CA ILE A 126 -20.72 4.67 -4.22
C ILE A 126 -21.13 3.24 -4.61
N HIS A 127 -21.62 3.03 -5.82
CA HIS A 127 -21.99 1.71 -6.31
C HIS A 127 -20.79 0.74 -6.30
N ASN A 128 -19.64 1.15 -6.81
CA ASN A 128 -18.44 0.31 -6.85
C ASN A 128 -17.90 0.02 -5.45
N GLN A 129 -17.93 1.00 -4.55
CA GLN A 129 -17.57 0.81 -3.14
C GLN A 129 -18.49 -0.20 -2.46
N LEU A 130 -19.80 -0.06 -2.60
CA LEU A 130 -20.78 -1.01 -2.01
C LEU A 130 -20.62 -2.42 -2.58
N ARG A 131 -20.35 -2.56 -3.88
CA ARG A 131 -20.03 -3.87 -4.49
C ARG A 131 -18.82 -4.50 -3.82
N TRP A 132 -17.76 -3.75 -3.64
CA TRP A 132 -16.56 -4.22 -2.98
C TRP A 132 -16.81 -4.63 -1.53
N GLU A 133 -17.46 -3.77 -0.75
CA GLU A 133 -17.79 -4.03 0.66
C GLU A 133 -18.64 -5.29 0.82
N LYS A 134 -19.67 -5.45 -0.02
CA LYS A 134 -20.54 -6.63 -0.03
C LYS A 134 -19.76 -7.91 -0.36
N PHE A 135 -18.94 -7.86 -1.38
CA PHE A 135 -18.08 -8.98 -1.76
C PHE A 135 -17.09 -9.34 -0.66
N ALA A 136 -16.37 -8.37 -0.14
CA ALA A 136 -15.40 -8.57 0.93
C ALA A 136 -16.05 -9.14 2.19
N ALA A 137 -17.23 -8.65 2.58
CA ALA A 137 -18.00 -9.18 3.70
C ALA A 137 -18.44 -10.63 3.47
N GLN A 138 -18.87 -10.99 2.27
CA GLN A 138 -19.24 -12.38 1.92
C GLN A 138 -18.02 -13.31 1.95
N GLN A 139 -16.86 -12.83 1.53
CA GLN A 139 -15.63 -13.62 1.55
C GLN A 139 -15.01 -13.73 2.94
N GLY A 140 -15.17 -12.71 3.77
CA GLY A 140 -14.62 -12.59 5.12
C GLY A 140 -15.48 -13.32 6.17
N THR A 141 -15.62 -14.64 6.02
CA THR A 141 -16.32 -15.44 7.04
C THR A 141 -15.60 -15.38 8.39
N GLU A 142 -16.33 -15.59 9.48
CA GLU A 142 -15.77 -15.52 10.83
C GLU A 142 -14.54 -16.44 10.99
N ASP A 143 -14.59 -17.65 10.43
CA ASP A 143 -13.46 -18.58 10.46
C ASP A 143 -12.22 -18.04 9.74
N LYS A 144 -12.41 -17.36 8.60
CA LYS A 144 -11.28 -16.75 7.87
C LYS A 144 -10.72 -15.57 8.62
N LEU A 145 -11.58 -14.76 9.23
CA LEU A 145 -11.15 -13.62 10.06
C LEU A 145 -10.40 -14.10 11.30
N LYS A 146 -10.89 -15.11 12.01
CA LYS A 146 -10.18 -15.72 13.15
C LYS A 146 -8.83 -16.30 12.75
N LYS A 147 -8.75 -17.04 11.64
CA LYS A 147 -7.48 -17.55 11.11
C LYS A 147 -6.48 -16.44 10.81
N LEU A 148 -6.93 -15.32 10.24
CA LEU A 148 -6.07 -14.16 9.99
C LEU A 148 -5.57 -13.54 11.31
N PHE A 149 -6.46 -13.36 12.27
CA PHE A 149 -6.14 -12.84 13.59
C PHE A 149 -5.11 -13.72 14.33
N ASP A 150 -5.35 -15.02 14.38
CA ASP A 150 -4.48 -15.99 15.05
C ASP A 150 -3.09 -16.11 14.38
N ALA A 151 -3.04 -15.95 13.06
CA ALA A 151 -1.79 -16.02 12.29
C ALA A 151 -0.94 -14.74 12.36
N SER A 152 -1.51 -13.62 12.77
CA SER A 152 -0.82 -12.31 12.76
C SER A 152 -1.34 -11.40 13.89
N PRO A 153 -1.21 -11.83 15.17
CA PRO A 153 -1.72 -11.05 16.31
C PRO A 153 -1.03 -9.68 16.43
N ASP A 154 0.23 -9.59 16.01
CA ASP A 154 1.05 -8.39 15.98
C ASP A 154 0.50 -7.24 15.11
N ILE A 155 -0.44 -7.54 14.22
CA ILE A 155 -1.18 -6.49 13.47
C ILE A 155 -2.14 -5.72 14.37
N PHE A 156 -2.67 -6.37 15.42
CA PHE A 156 -3.83 -5.90 16.16
C PHE A 156 -3.52 -5.55 17.62
N ASP A 157 -2.38 -5.98 18.14
CA ASP A 157 -2.02 -5.87 19.56
C ASP A 157 -1.26 -4.58 19.92
N GLY A 158 -0.92 -3.75 18.93
CA GLY A 158 -0.14 -2.52 19.14
C GLY A 158 1.36 -2.75 19.26
N SER A 159 1.86 -3.94 18.90
CA SER A 159 3.30 -4.21 18.80
C SER A 159 4.01 -3.21 17.91
N LEU A 160 5.21 -2.80 18.34
CA LEU A 160 6.09 -1.92 17.57
C LEU A 160 7.46 -2.54 17.41
N VAL A 161 8.12 -2.26 16.30
CA VAL A 161 9.55 -2.53 16.11
C VAL A 161 10.27 -1.26 15.71
N ARG A 162 11.49 -1.08 16.23
CA ARG A 162 12.44 -0.11 15.69
C ARG A 162 13.45 -0.85 14.84
N ALA A 163 13.65 -0.39 13.62
CA ALA A 163 14.55 -1.05 12.70
C ALA A 163 15.46 -0.07 11.94
N ARG A 164 16.58 -0.58 11.48
CA ARG A 164 17.42 0.03 10.46
C ARG A 164 17.24 -0.72 9.15
N HIS A 165 17.44 -0.03 8.02
CA HIS A 165 17.45 -0.68 6.73
C HIS A 165 18.52 -0.15 5.78
N ILE A 166 18.86 -0.98 4.81
CA ILE A 166 19.67 -0.62 3.64
C ILE A 166 18.81 -0.91 2.43
N LEU A 167 18.57 0.09 1.58
CA LEU A 167 17.85 -0.08 0.32
C LEU A 167 18.86 -0.10 -0.82
N ALA A 168 18.83 -1.14 -1.64
CA ALA A 168 19.57 -1.21 -2.89
C ALA A 168 18.60 -1.16 -4.08
N GLY A 169 18.84 -0.21 -4.94
CA GLY A 169 18.17 -0.07 -6.22
C GLY A 169 17.32 1.19 -6.34
N PRO A 170 17.15 1.69 -7.57
CA PRO A 170 15.95 2.41 -7.96
C PRO A 170 14.81 1.41 -8.12
N GLU A 171 13.58 1.92 -8.29
CA GLU A 171 12.41 1.10 -8.66
C GLU A 171 12.81 -0.01 -9.64
N LEU A 172 12.37 -1.23 -9.35
CA LEU A 172 12.72 -2.44 -10.11
C LEU A 172 12.03 -2.40 -11.49
N ALA A 173 12.50 -1.51 -12.36
CA ALA A 173 11.87 -1.18 -13.63
C ALA A 173 11.91 -2.34 -14.64
N ASP A 174 12.99 -3.14 -14.59
CA ASP A 174 13.18 -4.30 -15.47
C ASP A 174 13.93 -5.42 -14.74
N GLU A 175 13.99 -6.60 -15.36
CA GLU A 175 14.61 -7.79 -14.78
C GLU A 175 16.12 -7.63 -14.58
N LYS A 176 16.80 -6.92 -15.48
CA LYS A 176 18.24 -6.66 -15.36
C LYS A 176 18.55 -5.73 -14.19
N ALA A 177 17.74 -4.67 -14.01
CA ALA A 177 17.85 -3.77 -12.86
C ALA A 177 17.59 -4.52 -11.55
N ARG A 178 16.60 -5.42 -11.55
CA ARG A 178 16.29 -6.31 -10.42
C ARG A 178 17.47 -7.19 -10.05
N ALA A 179 18.02 -7.90 -11.02
CA ALA A 179 19.18 -8.80 -10.80
C ALA A 179 20.39 -8.03 -10.27
N ALA A 180 20.67 -6.84 -10.82
CA ALA A 180 21.76 -5.99 -10.36
C ALA A 180 21.54 -5.49 -8.92
N ALA A 181 20.32 -5.08 -8.57
CA ALA A 181 19.98 -4.64 -7.22
C ALA A 181 20.06 -5.80 -6.21
N LEU A 182 19.59 -7.00 -6.58
CA LEU A 182 19.70 -8.19 -5.75
C LEU A 182 21.17 -8.54 -5.51
N LYS A 183 21.98 -8.59 -6.56
CA LYS A 183 23.41 -8.86 -6.39
C LYS A 183 24.08 -7.84 -5.48
N LYS A 184 23.82 -6.55 -5.68
CA LYS A 184 24.37 -5.47 -4.84
C LYS A 184 24.02 -5.68 -3.37
N VAL A 185 22.76 -5.97 -3.04
CA VAL A 185 22.34 -6.14 -1.65
C VAL A 185 22.90 -7.42 -1.04
N GLN A 186 23.11 -8.48 -1.83
CA GLN A 186 23.80 -9.71 -1.39
C GLN A 186 25.27 -9.44 -1.06
N ASP A 187 25.97 -8.68 -1.93
CA ASP A 187 27.36 -8.28 -1.71
C ASP A 187 27.49 -7.43 -0.43
N VAL A 188 26.55 -6.48 -0.23
CA VAL A 188 26.50 -5.66 1.00
C VAL A 188 26.22 -6.54 2.23
N LYS A 189 25.31 -7.52 2.14
CA LYS A 189 25.05 -8.45 3.25
C LYS A 189 26.28 -9.25 3.61
N ALA A 190 27.00 -9.81 2.66
CA ALA A 190 28.20 -10.58 2.90
C ALA A 190 29.31 -9.73 3.57
N ALA A 191 29.50 -8.51 3.11
CA ALA A 191 30.44 -7.56 3.71
C ALA A 191 30.03 -7.17 5.15
N LEU A 192 28.73 -6.93 5.37
CA LEU A 192 28.16 -6.62 6.68
C LEU A 192 28.33 -7.78 7.67
N ASP A 193 28.02 -9.02 7.25
CA ASP A 193 28.17 -10.21 8.08
C ASP A 193 29.65 -10.40 8.48
N ALA A 194 30.60 -10.19 7.55
CA ALA A 194 32.04 -10.24 7.84
C ALA A 194 32.48 -9.13 8.81
N ALA A 195 31.96 -7.90 8.65
CA ALA A 195 32.26 -6.78 9.54
C ALA A 195 31.74 -7.04 10.97
N ILE A 196 30.53 -7.57 11.11
CA ILE A 196 29.96 -7.96 12.41
C ILE A 196 30.80 -9.06 13.04
N ALA A 197 31.16 -10.10 12.29
CA ALA A 197 31.99 -11.19 12.78
C ALA A 197 33.37 -10.68 13.25
N SER A 198 34.03 -9.81 12.47
CA SER A 198 35.31 -9.20 12.84
C SER A 198 35.22 -8.34 14.10
N ALA A 199 34.17 -7.53 14.24
CA ALA A 199 33.93 -6.72 15.43
C ALA A 199 33.65 -7.59 16.68
N THR A 200 32.87 -8.67 16.48
CA THR A 200 32.52 -9.65 17.52
C THR A 200 33.76 -10.39 18.04
N ALA A 201 34.70 -10.75 17.16
CA ALA A 201 35.92 -11.44 17.53
C ALA A 201 36.84 -10.62 18.45
N LYS A 202 36.66 -9.30 18.50
CA LYS A 202 37.42 -8.36 19.37
C LYS A 202 36.84 -8.23 20.78
N ILE A 203 35.69 -8.85 21.07
CA ILE A 203 35.04 -8.80 22.37
C ILE A 203 35.86 -9.65 23.36
N PRO A 204 36.24 -9.11 24.54
CA PRO A 204 37.02 -9.85 25.53
C PRO A 204 36.37 -11.15 25.91
N ALA A 205 37.18 -12.23 26.02
CA ALA A 205 36.67 -13.55 26.34
C ALA A 205 36.19 -13.65 27.80
N ASP A 206 36.71 -12.81 28.67
CA ASP A 206 36.39 -12.70 30.10
C ASP A 206 35.20 -11.77 30.39
N ALA A 207 34.64 -11.11 29.39
CA ALA A 207 33.44 -10.29 29.56
C ALA A 207 32.28 -11.14 30.09
N ASP A 208 31.59 -10.63 31.12
CA ASP A 208 30.35 -11.25 31.61
C ASP A 208 29.26 -11.29 30.53
N ASN A 209 28.28 -12.16 30.71
CA ASN A 209 27.24 -12.38 29.70
C ASN A 209 26.46 -11.11 29.29
N LEU A 210 26.17 -10.20 30.23
CA LEU A 210 25.44 -8.97 29.96
C LEU A 210 26.30 -7.98 29.17
N THR A 211 27.56 -7.81 29.61
CA THR A 211 28.53 -6.95 28.91
C THR A 211 28.80 -7.49 27.51
N ARG A 212 29.03 -8.78 27.36
CA ARG A 212 29.19 -9.44 26.06
C ARG A 212 28.01 -9.20 25.15
N GLN A 213 26.78 -9.38 25.64
CA GLN A 213 25.57 -9.13 24.81
C GLN A 213 25.46 -7.66 24.37
N LYS A 214 25.74 -6.72 25.25
CA LYS A 214 25.75 -5.28 24.90
C LYS A 214 26.80 -4.96 23.82
N LEU A 215 27.99 -5.53 23.93
CA LEU A 215 29.06 -5.33 22.94
C LEU A 215 28.70 -5.96 21.59
N LEU A 216 28.10 -7.14 21.58
CA LEU A 216 27.58 -7.81 20.37
C LEU A 216 26.53 -6.94 19.66
N ASN A 217 25.55 -6.47 20.42
CA ASN A 217 24.48 -5.65 19.89
C ASN A 217 25.02 -4.35 19.29
N ARG A 218 25.93 -3.68 20.02
CA ARG A 218 26.57 -2.46 19.54
C ARG A 218 27.41 -2.69 18.28
N ALA A 219 28.19 -3.76 18.24
CA ALA A 219 28.99 -4.12 17.07
C ALA A 219 28.12 -4.34 15.83
N ALA A 220 26.99 -5.03 15.98
CA ALA A 220 26.04 -5.24 14.89
C ALA A 220 25.40 -3.91 14.44
N GLU A 221 24.99 -3.06 15.39
CA GLU A 221 24.35 -1.78 15.08
C GLU A 221 25.32 -0.80 14.40
N ASP A 222 26.56 -0.67 14.90
CA ASP A 222 27.57 0.20 14.33
C ASP A 222 27.95 -0.25 12.91
N ALA A 223 28.16 -1.56 12.70
CA ALA A 223 28.45 -2.11 11.37
C ALA A 223 27.30 -1.90 10.39
N PHE A 224 26.06 -2.14 10.82
CA PHE A 224 24.89 -1.92 9.97
C PHE A 224 24.72 -0.43 9.61
N ALA A 225 24.89 0.47 10.59
CA ALA A 225 24.78 1.90 10.36
C ALA A 225 25.85 2.40 9.39
N ALA A 226 27.08 1.88 9.48
CA ALA A 226 28.16 2.20 8.54
C ALA A 226 27.82 1.73 7.12
N ALA A 227 27.38 0.47 6.96
CA ALA A 227 26.97 -0.09 5.68
C ALA A 227 25.76 0.69 5.09
N ALA A 228 24.81 1.12 5.91
CA ALA A 228 23.67 1.92 5.45
C ALA A 228 24.11 3.29 4.92
N ARG A 229 25.03 3.98 5.60
CA ARG A 229 25.57 5.28 5.13
C ARG A 229 26.27 5.14 3.78
N GLU A 230 26.99 4.07 3.57
CA GLU A 230 27.78 3.84 2.37
C GLU A 230 26.92 3.37 1.20
N HIS A 231 26.06 2.37 1.42
CA HIS A 231 25.44 1.60 0.34
C HIS A 231 23.97 1.88 0.11
N SER A 232 23.24 2.44 1.10
CA SER A 232 21.79 2.66 0.97
C SER A 232 21.47 3.81 0.02
N THR A 233 20.43 3.61 -0.80
CA THR A 233 19.86 4.66 -1.66
C THR A 233 18.75 5.45 -0.95
N CYS A 234 18.27 4.98 0.22
CA CYS A 234 17.23 5.64 1.01
C CYS A 234 17.80 6.89 1.71
N PRO A 235 17.01 8.00 1.82
CA PRO A 235 17.42 9.18 2.59
C PRO A 235 17.79 8.89 4.06
N SER A 236 17.21 7.87 4.69
CA SER A 236 17.54 7.43 6.06
C SER A 236 19.00 7.01 6.24
N LYS A 237 19.76 6.82 5.16
CA LYS A 237 21.20 6.53 5.23
C LYS A 237 21.98 7.55 6.06
N ARG A 238 21.53 8.81 6.12
CA ARG A 238 22.17 9.87 6.94
C ARG A 238 22.20 9.50 8.42
N ASP A 239 21.11 8.82 8.86
CA ASP A 239 20.92 8.33 10.22
C ASP A 239 21.33 6.86 10.40
N GLY A 240 22.17 6.34 9.46
CA GLY A 240 22.58 4.94 9.46
C GLY A 240 21.42 3.96 9.19
N GLY A 241 20.45 4.38 8.38
CA GLY A 241 19.30 3.58 7.98
C GLY A 241 18.18 3.52 9.01
N ASP A 242 18.23 4.29 10.11
CA ASP A 242 17.21 4.26 11.17
C ASP A 242 15.84 4.75 10.65
N LEU A 243 14.80 3.97 10.91
CA LEU A 243 13.43 4.26 10.51
C LEU A 243 12.54 4.66 11.71
N GLY A 244 13.11 4.66 12.93
CA GLY A 244 12.32 4.81 14.13
C GLY A 244 11.43 3.59 14.43
N GLU A 245 10.46 3.79 15.30
CA GLU A 245 9.46 2.78 15.65
C GLU A 245 8.29 2.80 14.66
N PHE A 246 7.82 1.62 14.27
CA PHE A 246 6.64 1.48 13.42
C PHE A 246 5.83 0.24 13.80
N PRO A 247 4.50 0.29 13.59
CA PRO A 247 3.60 -0.83 13.79
C PRO A 247 3.71 -1.85 12.65
N ARG A 248 3.13 -3.02 12.89
CA ARG A 248 3.12 -4.11 11.89
C ARG A 248 2.39 -3.73 10.60
N MET A 249 1.46 -2.79 10.65
CA MET A 249 0.66 -2.37 9.50
C MET A 249 0.50 -0.85 9.42
N GLY A 250 0.37 -0.31 8.20
CA GLY A 250 -0.01 1.09 7.95
C GLY A 250 1.14 2.06 7.70
N MET A 251 2.39 1.74 8.11
CA MET A 251 3.54 2.64 7.88
C MET A 251 4.51 2.12 6.82
N MET A 252 4.73 0.81 6.79
CA MET A 252 5.66 0.17 5.86
C MET A 252 4.88 -0.72 4.90
N VAL A 253 5.43 -0.95 3.70
CA VAL A 253 4.86 -1.92 2.75
C VAL A 253 4.90 -3.32 3.34
N GLU A 254 3.89 -4.14 3.03
CA GLU A 254 3.67 -5.44 3.66
C GLU A 254 4.89 -6.38 3.65
N PRO A 255 5.63 -6.56 2.54
CA PRO A 255 6.82 -7.43 2.55
C PRO A 255 7.88 -6.96 3.54
N PHE A 256 8.09 -5.64 3.66
CA PHE A 256 9.04 -5.05 4.60
C PHE A 256 8.61 -5.26 6.05
N ALA A 257 7.36 -4.87 6.38
CA ALA A 257 6.84 -5.00 7.74
C ALA A 257 6.80 -6.46 8.20
N LYS A 258 6.35 -7.37 7.33
CA LYS A 258 6.35 -8.82 7.61
C LYS A 258 7.74 -9.34 7.92
N ALA A 259 8.74 -8.97 7.13
CA ALA A 259 10.12 -9.37 7.37
C ALA A 259 10.67 -8.80 8.70
N ALA A 260 10.46 -7.50 8.94
CA ALA A 260 10.91 -6.86 10.17
C ALA A 260 10.30 -7.51 11.43
N PHE A 261 9.00 -7.82 11.40
CA PHE A 261 8.33 -8.46 12.53
C PHE A 261 8.69 -9.93 12.73
N ALA A 262 9.26 -10.59 11.74
CA ALA A 262 9.78 -11.96 11.87
C ALA A 262 11.20 -12.02 12.46
N LEU A 263 11.97 -10.92 12.43
CA LEU A 263 13.36 -10.87 12.91
C LEU A 263 13.44 -10.78 14.42
N LYS A 264 14.47 -11.40 14.97
CA LYS A 264 14.91 -11.14 16.36
C LYS A 264 15.71 -9.83 16.42
N PRO A 265 15.76 -9.16 17.58
CA PRO A 265 16.64 -8.00 17.75
C PRO A 265 18.09 -8.31 17.33
N TYR A 266 18.67 -7.37 16.59
CA TYR A 266 20.03 -7.43 16.00
C TYR A 266 20.26 -8.52 14.95
N GLN A 267 19.21 -9.22 14.52
CA GLN A 267 19.27 -10.12 13.37
C GLN A 267 19.14 -9.30 12.08
N VAL A 268 20.00 -9.57 11.09
CA VAL A 268 19.93 -9.01 9.74
C VAL A 268 19.10 -9.95 8.87
N SER A 269 18.16 -9.39 8.10
CA SER A 269 17.35 -10.17 7.17
C SER A 269 18.16 -10.68 5.96
N GLU A 270 17.61 -11.68 5.28
CA GLU A 270 17.92 -11.87 3.86
C GLU A 270 17.38 -10.70 3.03
N PRO A 271 17.82 -10.54 1.74
CA PRO A 271 17.30 -9.53 0.86
C PRO A 271 15.76 -9.59 0.73
N VAL A 272 15.07 -8.53 1.16
CA VAL A 272 13.61 -8.44 1.13
C VAL A 272 13.19 -7.64 -0.10
N PRO A 273 12.49 -8.24 -1.08
CA PRO A 273 11.99 -7.52 -2.24
C PRO A 273 10.78 -6.65 -1.88
N THR A 274 10.77 -5.41 -2.38
CA THR A 274 9.64 -4.48 -2.31
C THR A 274 9.48 -3.74 -3.64
N PRO A 275 8.41 -2.98 -3.87
CA PRO A 275 8.31 -2.10 -5.04
C PRO A 275 9.46 -1.09 -5.16
N PHE A 276 10.12 -0.74 -4.05
CA PHE A 276 11.21 0.25 -4.02
C PHE A 276 12.60 -0.34 -4.28
N GLY A 277 12.75 -1.65 -4.33
CA GLY A 277 14.02 -2.35 -4.46
C GLY A 277 14.17 -3.48 -3.45
N TYR A 278 15.42 -3.89 -3.23
CA TYR A 278 15.75 -4.89 -2.22
C TYR A 278 16.24 -4.22 -0.94
N HIS A 279 15.77 -4.72 0.19
CA HIS A 279 16.14 -4.23 1.51
C HIS A 279 16.92 -5.28 2.30
N LEU A 280 17.93 -4.83 3.07
CA LEU A 280 18.37 -5.50 4.28
C LEU A 280 17.75 -4.78 5.47
N ILE A 281 17.27 -5.54 6.44
CA ILE A 281 16.56 -5.02 7.61
C ILE A 281 17.23 -5.59 8.86
N MET A 282 17.45 -4.74 9.87
CA MET A 282 17.88 -5.16 11.19
C MET A 282 16.97 -4.53 12.23
N VAL A 283 16.30 -5.34 13.02
CA VAL A 283 15.48 -4.87 14.15
C VAL A 283 16.40 -4.54 15.33
N ILE A 284 16.23 -3.36 15.91
CA ILE A 284 16.99 -2.90 17.08
C ILE A 284 16.22 -3.23 18.36
N THR A 285 14.94 -2.86 18.41
CA THR A 285 14.08 -3.13 19.56
C THR A 285 12.71 -3.62 19.09
N ARG A 286 12.08 -4.39 19.96
CA ARG A 286 10.69 -4.81 19.81
C ARG A 286 9.95 -4.45 21.08
N LYS A 287 8.88 -3.68 20.95
CA LYS A 287 7.92 -3.45 22.01
C LYS A 287 6.74 -4.38 21.79
N ALA A 288 6.51 -5.26 22.75
CA ALA A 288 5.36 -6.14 22.71
C ALA A 288 4.08 -5.31 22.84
N GLY A 289 3.05 -5.72 22.12
CA GLY A 289 1.72 -5.18 22.28
C GLY A 289 0.97 -5.82 23.45
N GLU A 290 -0.25 -5.35 23.66
CA GLU A 290 -1.14 -5.90 24.68
C GLU A 290 -2.02 -7.00 24.06
N PRO A 291 -2.23 -8.13 24.72
CA PRO A 291 -3.12 -9.17 24.25
C PRO A 291 -4.52 -8.64 23.97
N VAL A 292 -5.00 -8.81 22.76
CA VAL A 292 -6.30 -8.32 22.31
C VAL A 292 -7.21 -9.50 22.00
N LYS A 293 -8.49 -9.41 22.37
CA LYS A 293 -9.50 -10.39 22.00
C LYS A 293 -10.03 -10.11 20.58
N PHE A 294 -10.23 -11.16 19.80
CA PHE A 294 -10.77 -11.08 18.45
C PHE A 294 -12.03 -10.20 18.35
N GLU A 295 -12.97 -10.36 19.29
CA GLU A 295 -14.25 -9.65 19.31
C GLU A 295 -14.07 -8.13 19.38
N LYS A 296 -13.00 -7.65 20.05
CA LYS A 296 -12.71 -6.20 20.15
C LYS A 296 -12.15 -5.60 18.87
N VAL A 297 -11.48 -6.41 18.07
CA VAL A 297 -10.77 -5.98 16.86
C VAL A 297 -11.35 -6.58 15.58
N LYS A 298 -12.48 -7.28 15.65
CA LYS A 298 -13.12 -7.98 14.52
C LYS A 298 -13.30 -7.07 13.30
N GLY A 299 -13.67 -5.79 13.50
CA GLY A 299 -13.75 -4.80 12.41
C GLY A 299 -12.40 -4.54 11.75
N ALA A 300 -11.35 -4.30 12.55
CA ALA A 300 -10.00 -4.10 12.01
C ALA A 300 -9.48 -5.36 11.31
N VAL A 301 -9.80 -6.56 11.82
CA VAL A 301 -9.45 -7.82 11.16
C VAL A 301 -10.16 -7.95 9.80
N ALA A 302 -11.42 -7.55 9.72
CA ALA A 302 -12.18 -7.54 8.46
C ALA A 302 -11.58 -6.55 7.46
N ASP A 303 -11.16 -5.36 7.90
CA ASP A 303 -10.50 -4.36 7.05
C ASP A 303 -9.17 -4.90 6.48
N VAL A 304 -8.35 -5.52 7.33
CA VAL A 304 -7.09 -6.16 6.90
C VAL A 304 -7.36 -7.31 5.93
N TYR A 305 -8.38 -8.12 6.21
CA TYR A 305 -8.77 -9.20 5.32
C TYR A 305 -9.22 -8.67 3.95
N ALA A 306 -10.05 -7.64 3.93
CA ALA A 306 -10.50 -7.00 2.69
C ALA A 306 -9.33 -6.42 1.89
N ALA A 307 -8.37 -5.76 2.54
CA ALA A 307 -7.18 -5.23 1.88
C ALA A 307 -6.34 -6.34 1.23
N ARG A 308 -6.07 -7.44 1.95
CA ARG A 308 -5.33 -8.60 1.41
C ARG A 308 -6.10 -9.31 0.30
N LEU A 309 -7.42 -9.43 0.44
CA LEU A 309 -8.27 -10.01 -0.60
C LEU A 309 -8.20 -9.18 -1.89
N ARG A 310 -8.22 -7.84 -1.76
CA ARG A 310 -8.09 -6.93 -2.90
C ARG A 310 -6.75 -7.10 -3.62
N GLU A 311 -5.65 -7.13 -2.87
CA GLU A 311 -4.30 -7.34 -3.40
C GLU A 311 -4.23 -8.69 -4.15
N ALA A 312 -4.71 -9.77 -3.55
CA ALA A 312 -4.74 -11.09 -4.18
C ALA A 312 -5.59 -11.14 -5.47
N ILE A 313 -6.70 -10.38 -5.51
CA ILE A 313 -7.51 -10.26 -6.74
C ILE A 313 -6.76 -9.50 -7.81
N VAL A 314 -6.13 -8.39 -7.47
CA VAL A 314 -5.33 -7.59 -8.41
C VAL A 314 -4.20 -8.44 -9.00
N ASP A 315 -3.45 -9.15 -8.16
CA ASP A 315 -2.37 -10.02 -8.60
C ASP A 315 -2.88 -11.13 -9.52
N LYS A 316 -3.98 -11.78 -9.15
CA LYS A 316 -4.64 -12.79 -9.98
C LYS A 316 -5.06 -12.23 -11.34
N MET A 317 -5.67 -11.05 -11.36
CA MET A 317 -6.11 -10.41 -12.60
C MET A 317 -4.93 -9.99 -13.47
N LYS A 318 -3.86 -9.47 -12.88
CA LYS A 318 -2.63 -9.12 -13.60
C LYS A 318 -1.93 -10.35 -14.20
N ALA A 319 -2.03 -11.50 -13.54
CA ALA A 319 -1.45 -12.77 -14.00
C ALA A 319 -2.30 -13.50 -15.04
N ASP A 320 -3.56 -13.13 -15.23
CA ASP A 320 -4.46 -13.75 -16.20
C ASP A 320 -4.01 -13.38 -17.64
N PRO A 321 -3.72 -14.34 -18.51
CA PRO A 321 -3.28 -14.08 -19.88
C PRO A 321 -4.34 -13.38 -20.75
N ASN A 322 -5.59 -13.37 -20.34
CA ASN A 322 -6.67 -12.65 -21.01
C ASN A 322 -6.79 -11.19 -20.57
N THR A 323 -6.11 -10.80 -19.50
CA THR A 323 -6.10 -9.42 -19.03
C THR A 323 -5.18 -8.58 -19.91
N ARG A 324 -5.74 -7.51 -20.49
CA ARG A 324 -5.01 -6.55 -21.31
C ARG A 324 -4.98 -5.20 -20.61
N ILE A 325 -3.77 -4.70 -20.37
CA ILE A 325 -3.52 -3.39 -19.77
C ILE A 325 -2.65 -2.60 -20.75
N GLU A 326 -3.16 -1.48 -21.23
CA GLU A 326 -2.46 -0.59 -22.15
C GLU A 326 -2.37 0.79 -21.52
N ILE A 327 -1.16 1.28 -21.28
CA ILE A 327 -0.92 2.64 -20.80
C ILE A 327 -0.76 3.55 -22.03
N VAL A 328 -1.62 4.55 -22.15
CA VAL A 328 -1.56 5.51 -23.26
C VAL A 328 -0.48 6.56 -22.93
N LYS A 329 0.42 6.79 -23.89
CA LYS A 329 1.54 7.72 -23.76
C LYS A 329 1.13 9.15 -24.12
#